data_e133609f677117785216b0201adb8351
#
_entry.id   e133609f677117785216b0201adb8351
#
_cell.length_a   1.000
_cell.length_b   1.000
_cell.length_c   1.000
_cell.angle_alpha   90.00
_cell.angle_beta   90.00
_cell.angle_gamma   90.00
#
_symmetry.space_group_name_H-M   'P 1'
#
loop_
_entity.id
_entity.type
_entity.pdbx_description
1 polymer ?
#
loop_
_entity_poly.entity_id
_entity_poly.type
_entity_poly.pdbx_seq_one_letter_code
_entity_poly.pdbx_strand_id
1 'polypeptide(L)'
;LIDLRETNPITVITKSDIFYSKAIVNCAGLHSDRVFRMTNKNSEYRIIPFRGEYYRLIDKKFVKNLIYPVPNPSFPFLGVHFTRTINEEIEAGPNAVLAFKREGYKFWDFNFNDSKETFIWPGFWKLAFKYGYVGLGEIYRSLSKKAFTKALQKLIPEINGSNLISSGSGVRAQVCDKNGNLVDD
;
A
#
# COMPACT_ATOMS: atom_id res chain seq x y z
N LEU A 1 -3.00 17.08 13.40
CA LEU A 1 -3.34 16.52 14.69
C LEU A 1 -2.09 16.49 15.57
N ILE A 2 -2.18 16.97 16.79
CA ILE A 2 -1.10 16.93 17.79
C ILE A 2 -1.44 15.93 18.89
N ASP A 3 -2.70 15.95 19.35
CA ASP A 3 -3.16 15.10 20.43
C ASP A 3 -4.65 14.77 20.28
N LEU A 4 -5.05 13.64 20.82
CA LEU A 4 -6.43 13.17 20.89
C LEU A 4 -6.69 12.62 22.29
N ARG A 5 -7.68 13.17 22.97
CA ARG A 5 -8.02 12.78 24.35
C ARG A 5 -9.44 12.24 24.41
N GLU A 6 -9.58 11.05 24.96
CA GLU A 6 -10.85 10.43 25.27
C GLU A 6 -11.46 11.06 26.53
N THR A 7 -11.88 12.30 26.41
CA THR A 7 -12.61 13.06 27.44
C THR A 7 -14.09 13.12 27.09
N ASN A 8 -14.93 13.67 27.95
CA ASN A 8 -16.32 13.93 27.61
C ASN A 8 -16.60 15.45 27.67
N PRO A 9 -16.70 16.14 26.52
CA PRO A 9 -16.58 15.65 25.15
C PRO A 9 -15.14 15.25 24.74
N ILE A 10 -15.00 14.43 23.69
CA ILE A 10 -13.70 14.06 23.13
C ILE A 10 -13.00 15.32 22.60
N THR A 11 -11.72 15.48 22.96
CA THR A 11 -10.95 16.67 22.60
C THR A 11 -9.90 16.35 21.53
N VAL A 12 -9.95 17.06 20.42
CA VAL A 12 -8.98 16.96 19.30
C VAL A 12 -8.14 18.23 19.26
N ILE A 13 -6.84 18.11 19.48
CA ILE A 13 -5.90 19.22 19.49
C ILE A 13 -5.13 19.23 18.16
N THR A 14 -5.19 20.35 17.45
CA THR A 14 -4.41 20.61 16.24
C THR A 14 -3.39 21.74 16.49
N LYS A 15 -2.61 22.07 15.48
CA LYS A 15 -1.66 23.19 15.59
C LYS A 15 -2.33 24.54 15.73
N SER A 16 -3.52 24.69 15.16
CA SER A 16 -4.25 25.97 15.11
C SER A 16 -5.39 26.03 16.12
N ASP A 17 -6.05 24.89 16.39
CA ASP A 17 -7.35 24.87 17.08
C ASP A 17 -7.54 23.64 17.97
N ILE A 18 -8.53 23.74 18.85
CA ILE A 18 -9.04 22.66 19.68
C ILE A 18 -10.50 22.41 19.30
N PHE A 19 -10.82 21.16 18.99
CA PHE A 19 -12.17 20.73 18.64
C PHE A 19 -12.74 19.80 19.71
N TYR A 20 -14.03 19.94 19.94
CA TYR A 20 -14.79 19.07 20.86
C TYR A 20 -15.82 18.29 20.07
N SER A 21 -15.90 16.97 20.30
CA SER A 21 -16.80 16.08 19.55
C SER A 21 -17.36 14.97 20.43
N LYS A 22 -18.54 14.47 20.09
CA LYS A 22 -19.13 13.28 20.72
C LYS A 22 -18.55 11.97 20.15
N ALA A 23 -18.06 12.01 18.92
CA ALA A 23 -17.48 10.86 18.24
C ALA A 23 -16.40 11.32 17.24
N ILE A 24 -15.45 10.44 16.95
CA ILE A 24 -14.39 10.65 15.96
C ILE A 24 -14.33 9.44 15.05
N VAL A 25 -14.21 9.72 13.75
CA VAL A 25 -13.92 8.72 12.73
C VAL A 25 -12.50 8.95 12.22
N ASN A 26 -11.65 7.95 12.39
CA ASN A 26 -10.25 8.01 11.98
C ASN A 26 -10.08 7.60 10.51
N CYS A 27 -9.96 8.55 9.63
CA CYS A 27 -9.72 8.36 8.19
C CYS A 27 -8.32 8.83 7.77
N ALA A 28 -7.31 8.66 8.62
CA ALA A 28 -5.95 9.19 8.38
C ALA A 28 -5.08 8.33 7.44
N GLY A 29 -5.64 7.34 6.76
CA GLY A 29 -4.96 6.53 5.75
C GLY A 29 -3.66 5.91 6.29
N LEU A 30 -2.52 6.21 5.64
CA LEU A 30 -1.19 5.73 6.05
C LEU A 30 -0.78 6.10 7.48
N HIS A 31 -1.47 7.03 8.14
CA HIS A 31 -1.19 7.46 9.51
C HIS A 31 -2.27 7.02 10.51
N SER A 32 -3.25 6.23 10.10
CA SER A 32 -4.39 5.83 10.96
C SER A 32 -3.95 5.11 12.23
N ASP A 33 -2.93 4.26 12.18
CA ASP A 33 -2.39 3.58 13.36
C ASP A 33 -1.73 4.55 14.35
N ARG A 34 -1.14 5.65 13.88
CA ARG A 34 -0.56 6.68 14.74
C ARG A 34 -1.65 7.48 15.44
N VAL A 35 -2.72 7.83 14.72
CA VAL A 35 -3.89 8.51 15.30
C VAL A 35 -4.57 7.60 16.33
N PHE A 36 -4.78 6.33 15.98
CA PHE A 36 -5.38 5.36 16.89
C PHE A 36 -4.56 5.18 18.18
N ARG A 37 -3.23 5.21 18.10
CA ARG A 37 -2.35 5.10 19.28
C ARG A 37 -2.35 6.31 20.20
N MET A 38 -2.91 7.45 19.79
CA MET A 38 -3.03 8.61 20.68
C MET A 38 -3.97 8.30 21.86
N THR A 39 -5.01 7.48 21.64
CA THR A 39 -5.93 7.04 22.68
C THR A 39 -5.65 5.59 23.13
N ASN A 40 -5.20 4.73 22.24
CA ASN A 40 -4.90 3.32 22.53
C ASN A 40 -3.40 3.02 22.40
N LYS A 41 -2.64 3.33 23.46
CA LYS A 41 -1.16 3.16 23.47
C LYS A 41 -0.71 1.71 23.28
N ASN A 42 -1.51 0.74 23.69
CA ASN A 42 -1.22 -0.69 23.63
C ASN A 42 -1.78 -1.35 22.37
N SER A 43 -2.00 -0.60 21.30
CA SER A 43 -2.50 -1.13 20.04
C SER A 43 -1.70 -2.34 19.55
N GLU A 44 -2.40 -3.39 19.19
CA GLU A 44 -1.85 -4.63 18.60
C GLU A 44 -1.66 -4.55 17.10
N TYR A 45 -1.90 -3.41 16.51
CA TYR A 45 -1.88 -3.18 15.07
C TYR A 45 -0.88 -2.09 14.68
N ARG A 46 -0.22 -2.26 13.52
CA ARG A 46 0.63 -1.26 12.87
C ARG A 46 0.35 -1.25 11.38
N ILE A 47 0.50 -0.09 10.77
CA ILE A 47 0.50 0.03 9.32
C ILE A 47 1.92 -0.23 8.83
N ILE A 48 2.05 -1.23 7.95
CA ILE A 48 3.24 -1.51 7.17
C ILE A 48 2.97 -0.93 5.78
N PRO A 49 3.74 0.09 5.34
CA PRO A 49 3.51 0.71 4.05
C PRO A 49 4.07 -0.16 2.92
N PHE A 50 3.25 -0.46 1.92
CA PHE A 50 3.66 -1.14 0.70
C PHE A 50 3.45 -0.23 -0.50
N ARG A 51 4.54 0.01 -1.23
CA ARG A 51 4.51 0.80 -2.46
C ARG A 51 4.23 -0.09 -3.66
N GLY A 52 3.34 0.37 -4.53
CA GLY A 52 3.04 -0.26 -5.80
C GLY A 52 3.31 0.68 -6.95
N GLU A 53 3.98 0.19 -7.96
CA GLU A 53 4.31 0.92 -9.19
C GLU A 53 3.26 0.63 -10.25
N TYR A 54 2.96 1.66 -11.03
CA TYR A 54 2.02 1.59 -12.14
C TYR A 54 2.68 1.91 -13.46
N TYR A 55 2.21 1.25 -14.49
CA TYR A 55 2.46 1.60 -15.88
C TYR A 55 1.15 2.01 -16.53
N ARG A 56 1.22 2.93 -17.49
CA ARG A 56 0.13 3.25 -18.37
C ARG A 56 0.29 2.47 -19.67
N LEU A 57 -0.81 1.87 -20.15
CA LEU A 57 -0.86 1.19 -21.44
C LEU A 57 -1.14 2.22 -22.55
N ILE A 58 -0.29 2.26 -23.56
CA ILE A 58 -0.39 3.24 -24.65
C ILE A 58 -1.61 2.94 -25.52
N ASP A 59 -1.77 1.68 -25.91
CA ASP A 59 -2.83 1.26 -26.80
C ASP A 59 -4.05 0.79 -26.01
N LYS A 60 -5.07 1.63 -25.99
CA LYS A 60 -6.30 1.41 -25.23
C LYS A 60 -7.16 0.24 -25.73
N LYS A 61 -6.90 -0.26 -26.96
CA LYS A 61 -7.71 -1.34 -27.56
C LYS A 61 -7.59 -2.68 -26.83
N PHE A 62 -6.47 -2.91 -26.12
CA PHE A 62 -6.23 -4.16 -25.40
C PHE A 62 -7.16 -4.33 -24.18
N VAL A 63 -7.65 -3.24 -23.60
CA VAL A 63 -8.42 -3.29 -22.36
C VAL A 63 -9.70 -2.45 -22.48
N LYS A 64 -10.83 -3.11 -22.58
CA LYS A 64 -12.15 -2.44 -22.64
C LYS A 64 -12.70 -2.15 -21.25
N ASN A 65 -12.50 -3.09 -20.33
CA ASN A 65 -13.02 -3.05 -18.95
C ASN A 65 -11.88 -3.32 -17.96
N LEU A 66 -12.22 -3.53 -16.68
CA LEU A 66 -11.28 -3.94 -15.65
C LEU A 66 -10.86 -5.40 -15.87
N ILE A 67 -9.57 -5.71 -15.74
CA ILE A 67 -9.05 -7.07 -15.86
C ILE A 67 -8.21 -7.39 -14.63
N TYR A 68 -8.68 -8.31 -13.81
CA TYR A 68 -8.04 -8.75 -12.57
C TYR A 68 -7.69 -10.23 -12.64
N PRO A 69 -6.56 -10.65 -12.05
CA PRO A 69 -6.30 -12.07 -11.86
C PRO A 69 -7.30 -12.63 -10.84
N VAL A 70 -7.53 -13.93 -10.89
CA VAL A 70 -8.25 -14.63 -9.82
C VAL A 70 -7.42 -14.50 -8.54
N PRO A 71 -7.99 -14.00 -7.43
CA PRO A 71 -7.26 -13.87 -6.17
C PRO A 71 -6.73 -15.23 -5.70
N ASN A 72 -5.48 -15.26 -5.27
CA ASN A 72 -4.92 -16.42 -4.60
C ASN A 72 -5.00 -16.19 -3.08
N PRO A 73 -5.81 -16.99 -2.34
CA PRO A 73 -5.98 -16.80 -0.89
C PRO A 73 -4.68 -16.94 -0.08
N SER A 74 -3.66 -17.57 -0.67
CA SER A 74 -2.35 -17.72 -0.02
C SER A 74 -1.48 -16.47 -0.11
N PHE A 75 -1.87 -15.44 -0.87
CA PHE A 75 -1.08 -14.23 -1.05
C PHE A 75 -1.80 -13.01 -0.49
N PRO A 76 -1.07 -12.11 0.19
CA PRO A 76 -1.65 -10.95 0.84
C PRO A 76 -2.06 -9.83 -0.12
N PHE A 77 -1.64 -9.92 -1.37
CA PHE A 77 -1.91 -8.88 -2.37
C PHE A 77 -2.46 -9.49 -3.65
N LEU A 78 -3.42 -8.80 -4.23
CA LEU A 78 -3.86 -9.05 -5.59
C LEU A 78 -2.69 -8.77 -6.53
N GLY A 79 -2.42 -9.68 -7.46
CA GLY A 79 -1.39 -9.50 -8.48
C GLY A 79 -1.65 -8.30 -9.39
N VAL A 80 -0.70 -8.01 -10.28
CA VAL A 80 -0.86 -6.94 -11.27
C VAL A 80 -2.14 -7.13 -12.08
N HIS A 81 -2.83 -6.03 -12.35
CA HIS A 81 -4.10 -6.00 -13.04
C HIS A 81 -4.22 -4.77 -13.94
N PHE A 82 -5.27 -4.66 -14.71
CA PHE A 82 -5.54 -3.51 -15.55
C PHE A 82 -6.80 -2.79 -15.06
N THR A 83 -6.66 -1.47 -14.88
CA THR A 83 -7.75 -0.60 -14.47
C THR A 83 -7.95 0.49 -15.52
N ARG A 84 -9.18 0.64 -16.01
CA ARG A 84 -9.56 1.78 -16.83
C ARG A 84 -9.97 2.92 -15.91
N THR A 85 -9.30 4.05 -16.02
CA THR A 85 -9.59 5.25 -15.21
C THR A 85 -10.75 6.03 -15.80
N ILE A 86 -11.28 6.99 -15.04
CA ILE A 86 -12.33 7.89 -15.49
C ILE A 86 -11.91 8.74 -16.72
N ASN A 87 -10.62 8.98 -16.88
CA ASN A 87 -10.05 9.67 -18.03
C ASN A 87 -9.78 8.74 -19.22
N GLU A 88 -10.34 7.54 -19.19
CA GLU A 88 -10.13 6.50 -20.20
C GLU A 88 -8.68 6.06 -20.39
N GLU A 89 -7.79 6.38 -19.46
CA GLU A 89 -6.46 5.83 -19.43
C GLU A 89 -6.48 4.42 -18.85
N ILE A 90 -5.54 3.57 -19.28
CA ILE A 90 -5.42 2.21 -18.77
C ILE A 90 -4.16 2.12 -17.94
N GLU A 91 -4.35 1.92 -16.65
CA GLU A 91 -3.27 1.64 -15.70
C GLU A 91 -3.05 0.14 -15.57
N ALA A 92 -1.79 -0.26 -15.56
CA ALA A 92 -1.32 -1.63 -15.38
C ALA A 92 -0.46 -1.71 -14.13
N GLY A 93 -0.85 -2.50 -13.18
CA GLY A 93 -0.20 -2.63 -11.86
C GLY A 93 -1.24 -2.86 -10.78
N PRO A 94 -0.89 -2.54 -9.51
CA PRO A 94 0.46 -2.32 -9.02
C PRO A 94 1.17 -3.64 -8.65
N ASN A 95 2.49 -3.58 -8.48
CA ASN A 95 3.23 -4.53 -7.66
C ASN A 95 3.11 -4.16 -6.16
N ALA A 96 3.83 -4.86 -5.27
CA ALA A 96 3.81 -4.56 -3.84
C ALA A 96 5.19 -4.76 -3.22
N VAL A 97 5.93 -3.67 -3.00
CA VAL A 97 7.23 -3.67 -2.35
C VAL A 97 7.18 -2.86 -1.06
N LEU A 98 7.96 -3.25 -0.04
CA LEU A 98 8.06 -2.47 1.19
C LEU A 98 8.47 -1.03 0.89
N ALA A 99 7.76 -0.06 1.45
CA ALA A 99 8.13 1.35 1.40
C ALA A 99 8.88 1.74 2.68
N PHE A 100 10.01 2.46 2.55
CA PHE A 100 10.80 2.94 3.69
C PHE A 100 10.36 4.32 4.20
N LYS A 101 9.29 4.84 3.63
CA LYS A 101 8.61 6.06 4.03
C LYS A 101 7.12 5.89 3.79
N ARG A 102 6.26 6.30 4.73
CA ARG A 102 4.80 6.14 4.61
C ARG A 102 4.24 6.84 3.37
N GLU A 103 4.68 8.04 3.11
CA GLU A 103 4.38 8.80 1.89
C GLU A 103 5.58 8.79 0.93
N GLY A 104 6.15 7.61 0.68
CA GLY A 104 7.31 7.40 -0.18
C GLY A 104 6.90 6.88 -1.55
N TYR A 105 6.73 7.79 -2.51
CA TYR A 105 6.29 7.47 -3.86
C TYR A 105 7.44 7.10 -4.81
N LYS A 106 8.69 7.42 -4.46
CA LYS A 106 9.88 7.01 -5.21
C LYS A 106 10.54 5.79 -4.57
N PHE A 107 11.24 4.99 -5.37
CA PHE A 107 11.92 3.78 -4.90
C PHE A 107 12.92 4.08 -3.75
N TRP A 108 13.59 5.22 -3.81
CA TRP A 108 14.62 5.63 -2.85
C TRP A 108 14.10 6.54 -1.73
N ASP A 109 12.79 6.78 -1.66
CA ASP A 109 12.24 7.58 -0.57
C ASP A 109 12.43 6.84 0.76
N PHE A 110 13.07 7.53 1.69
CA PHE A 110 13.41 6.98 3.00
C PHE A 110 13.04 7.96 4.11
N ASN A 111 12.50 7.42 5.20
CA ASN A 111 12.29 8.14 6.46
C ASN A 111 12.69 7.24 7.62
N PHE A 112 13.61 7.70 8.45
CA PHE A 112 14.14 6.91 9.56
C PHE A 112 13.06 6.46 10.55
N ASN A 113 12.15 7.38 10.93
CA ASN A 113 11.09 7.08 11.90
C ASN A 113 10.08 6.06 11.36
N ASP A 114 9.67 6.20 10.09
CA ASP A 114 8.74 5.27 9.45
C ASP A 114 9.35 3.88 9.33
N SER A 115 10.62 3.82 8.90
CA SER A 115 11.37 2.56 8.78
C SER A 115 11.59 1.91 10.15
N LYS A 116 11.98 2.70 11.16
CA LYS A 116 12.15 2.23 12.53
C LYS A 116 10.87 1.63 13.08
N GLU A 117 9.71 2.28 12.91
CA GLU A 117 8.42 1.76 13.35
C GLU A 117 8.09 0.41 12.70
N THR A 118 8.39 0.26 11.41
CA THR A 118 8.20 -1.00 10.68
C THR A 118 9.12 -2.11 11.21
N PHE A 119 10.43 -1.83 11.34
CA PHE A 119 11.41 -2.86 11.71
C PHE A 119 11.39 -3.25 13.19
N ILE A 120 10.94 -2.38 14.07
CA ILE A 120 10.73 -2.73 15.50
C ILE A 120 9.48 -3.59 15.69
N TRP A 121 8.52 -3.55 14.74
CA TRP A 121 7.27 -4.27 14.89
C TRP A 121 7.46 -5.79 14.72
N PRO A 122 7.18 -6.62 15.75
CA PRO A 122 7.36 -8.08 15.65
C PRO A 122 6.55 -8.72 14.52
N GLY A 123 5.34 -8.20 14.26
CA GLY A 123 4.47 -8.69 13.19
C GLY A 123 5.09 -8.53 11.81
N PHE A 124 5.88 -7.47 11.58
CA PHE A 124 6.60 -7.29 10.32
C PHE A 124 7.56 -8.47 10.02
N TRP A 125 8.33 -8.91 10.99
CA TRP A 125 9.27 -10.02 10.79
C TRP A 125 8.56 -11.33 10.53
N LYS A 126 7.47 -11.61 11.26
CA LYS A 126 6.65 -12.81 11.00
C LYS A 126 6.03 -12.76 9.59
N LEU A 127 5.52 -11.61 9.17
CA LEU A 127 5.03 -11.38 7.81
C LEU A 127 6.15 -11.58 6.78
N ALA A 128 7.33 -11.00 7.01
CA ALA A 128 8.48 -11.10 6.12
C ALA A 128 8.98 -12.54 5.98
N PHE A 129 9.01 -13.32 7.06
CA PHE A 129 9.35 -14.75 6.99
C PHE A 129 8.31 -15.56 6.24
N LYS A 130 7.03 -15.29 6.47
CA LYS A 130 5.92 -15.99 5.81
C LYS A 130 5.87 -15.75 4.31
N TYR A 131 6.11 -14.51 3.87
CA TYR A 131 5.93 -14.07 2.48
C TYR A 131 7.22 -13.59 1.80
N GLY A 132 8.38 -13.80 2.42
CA GLY A 132 9.66 -13.27 1.93
C GLY A 132 10.00 -13.67 0.50
N TYR A 133 9.73 -14.92 0.12
CA TYR A 133 9.95 -15.39 -1.25
C TYR A 133 9.09 -14.61 -2.28
N VAL A 134 7.84 -14.36 -1.92
CA VAL A 134 6.92 -13.56 -2.77
C VAL A 134 7.44 -12.12 -2.85
N GLY A 135 7.87 -11.54 -1.70
CA GLY A 135 8.44 -10.20 -1.62
C GLY A 135 9.67 -10.01 -2.50
N LEU A 136 10.57 -10.99 -2.56
CA LEU A 136 11.72 -10.95 -3.49
C LEU A 136 11.28 -10.90 -4.96
N GLY A 137 10.24 -11.64 -5.32
CA GLY A 137 9.64 -11.59 -6.65
C GLY A 137 9.04 -10.21 -6.97
N GLU A 138 8.43 -9.55 -5.97
CA GLU A 138 7.90 -8.19 -6.13
C GLU A 138 9.03 -7.16 -6.31
N ILE A 139 10.12 -7.26 -5.54
CA ILE A 139 11.31 -6.42 -5.72
C ILE A 139 11.89 -6.59 -7.12
N TYR A 140 12.02 -7.82 -7.59
CA TYR A 140 12.50 -8.09 -8.95
C TYR A 140 11.60 -7.46 -10.01
N ARG A 141 10.27 -7.54 -9.85
CA ARG A 141 9.31 -6.87 -10.73
C ARG A 141 9.42 -5.34 -10.68
N SER A 142 9.68 -4.77 -9.51
CA SER A 142 9.89 -3.33 -9.33
C SER A 142 11.12 -2.82 -10.09
N LEU A 143 12.19 -3.61 -10.11
CA LEU A 143 13.46 -3.24 -10.75
C LEU A 143 13.52 -3.59 -12.25
N SER A 144 12.62 -4.43 -12.74
CA SER A 144 12.67 -4.95 -14.11
C SER A 144 11.34 -4.78 -14.83
N LYS A 145 11.29 -3.80 -15.73
CA LYS A 145 10.14 -3.60 -16.64
C LYS A 145 9.80 -4.88 -17.41
N LYS A 146 10.83 -5.67 -17.81
CA LYS A 146 10.64 -6.96 -18.50
C LYS A 146 9.91 -7.97 -17.61
N ALA A 147 10.29 -8.08 -16.34
CA ALA A 147 9.62 -8.96 -15.38
C ALA A 147 8.18 -8.50 -15.11
N PHE A 148 7.97 -7.20 -15.01
CA PHE A 148 6.63 -6.63 -14.85
C PHE A 148 5.74 -6.92 -16.07
N THR A 149 6.26 -6.69 -17.29
CA THR A 149 5.55 -7.02 -18.54
C THR A 149 5.19 -8.50 -18.59
N LYS A 150 6.10 -9.40 -18.20
CA LYS A 150 5.84 -10.85 -18.17
C LYS A 150 4.70 -11.20 -17.18
N ALA A 151 4.57 -10.47 -16.10
CA ALA A 151 3.45 -10.66 -15.18
C ALA A 151 2.12 -10.22 -15.79
N LEU A 152 2.10 -9.11 -16.52
CA LEU A 152 0.91 -8.61 -17.25
C LEU A 152 0.51 -9.52 -18.41
N GLN A 153 1.48 -10.16 -19.07
CA GLN A 153 1.25 -11.12 -20.17
C GLN A 153 0.47 -12.38 -19.72
N LYS A 154 0.39 -12.66 -18.42
CA LYS A 154 -0.50 -13.71 -17.91
C LYS A 154 -1.98 -13.36 -18.10
N LEU A 155 -2.31 -12.08 -18.18
CA LEU A 155 -3.67 -11.57 -18.38
C LEU A 155 -3.93 -11.23 -19.85
N ILE A 156 -2.95 -10.60 -20.52
CA ILE A 156 -3.02 -10.20 -21.93
C ILE A 156 -1.70 -10.57 -22.61
N PRO A 157 -1.60 -11.72 -23.26
CA PRO A 157 -0.35 -12.22 -23.85
C PRO A 157 0.30 -11.29 -24.91
N GLU A 158 -0.51 -10.51 -25.59
CA GLU A 158 -0.10 -9.65 -26.72
C GLU A 158 0.66 -8.39 -26.26
N ILE A 159 0.60 -8.02 -24.99
CA ILE A 159 1.27 -6.84 -24.46
C ILE A 159 2.77 -7.08 -24.41
N ASN A 160 3.53 -6.06 -24.79
CA ASN A 160 4.99 -6.05 -24.67
C ASN A 160 5.48 -4.78 -23.96
N GLY A 161 6.77 -4.72 -23.64
CA GLY A 161 7.34 -3.60 -22.90
C GLY A 161 7.23 -2.23 -23.59
N SER A 162 7.13 -2.18 -24.92
CA SER A 162 6.93 -0.93 -25.66
C SER A 162 5.52 -0.36 -25.51
N ASN A 163 4.55 -1.19 -25.16
CA ASN A 163 3.18 -0.74 -24.88
C ASN A 163 3.03 -0.03 -23.52
N LEU A 164 4.05 -0.06 -22.66
CA LEU A 164 3.98 0.42 -21.29
C LEU A 164 4.83 1.67 -21.07
N ILE A 165 4.25 2.69 -20.43
CA ILE A 165 4.94 3.89 -19.95
C ILE A 165 4.80 3.94 -18.44
N SER A 166 5.87 4.28 -17.70
CA SER A 166 5.81 4.47 -16.24
C SER A 166 4.78 5.55 -15.87
N SER A 167 3.89 5.25 -14.92
CA SER A 167 2.77 6.11 -14.53
C SER A 167 2.79 6.51 -13.05
N GLY A 168 3.92 6.33 -12.38
CA GLY A 168 4.05 6.69 -10.98
C GLY A 168 3.84 5.51 -10.03
N SER A 169 3.49 5.81 -8.80
CA SER A 169 3.30 4.82 -7.73
C SER A 169 2.29 5.29 -6.69
N GLY A 170 1.72 4.35 -5.95
CA GLY A 170 0.92 4.58 -4.76
C GLY A 170 1.49 3.84 -3.55
N VAL A 171 1.13 4.25 -2.35
CA VAL A 171 1.49 3.53 -1.11
C VAL A 171 0.22 3.06 -0.43
N ARG A 172 0.18 1.76 -0.11
CA ARG A 172 -0.91 1.11 0.61
C ARG A 172 -0.64 1.11 2.10
N ALA A 173 -1.67 1.41 2.88
CA ALA A 173 -1.67 1.32 4.33
C ALA A 173 -2.10 -0.10 4.75
N GLN A 174 -1.17 -1.06 4.74
CA GLN A 174 -1.52 -2.42 5.12
C GLN A 174 -1.42 -2.60 6.63
N VAL A 175 -2.54 -2.90 7.27
CA VAL A 175 -2.58 -3.19 8.70
C VAL A 175 -2.04 -4.58 8.97
N CYS A 176 -1.13 -4.68 9.95
CA CYS A 176 -0.49 -5.92 10.38
C CYS A 176 -0.57 -6.06 11.91
N ASP A 177 -1.03 -7.20 12.41
CA ASP A 177 -1.04 -7.51 13.82
C ASP A 177 0.35 -7.96 14.34
N LYS A 178 0.50 -8.17 15.64
CA LYS A 178 1.75 -8.67 16.27
C LYS A 178 2.13 -10.08 15.81
N ASN A 179 1.21 -10.83 15.26
CA ASN A 179 1.42 -12.20 14.78
C ASN A 179 1.80 -12.28 13.32
N GLY A 180 1.83 -11.14 12.61
CA GLY A 180 2.14 -11.06 11.19
C GLY A 180 0.95 -11.37 10.29
N ASN A 181 -0.27 -11.37 10.84
CA ASN A 181 -1.46 -11.46 10.03
C ASN A 181 -1.81 -10.07 9.48
N LEU A 182 -2.20 -10.05 8.23
CA LEU A 182 -2.77 -8.85 7.62
C LEU A 182 -4.25 -8.79 7.98
N VAL A 183 -4.71 -7.59 8.28
CA VAL A 183 -6.12 -7.33 8.55
C VAL A 183 -6.77 -6.96 7.24
N ASP A 184 -7.76 -7.73 6.85
CA ASP A 184 -8.61 -7.43 5.71
C ASP A 184 -9.62 -6.35 6.09
N ASP A 185 -10.11 -5.61 5.07
CA ASP A 185 -11.12 -4.55 5.21
C ASP A 185 -12.50 -5.11 5.60
#